data_d2e10a38cc2d6f3fced6499cb6162b18
#
_entry.id   d2e10a38cc2d6f3fced6499cb6162b18
#
_cell.length_a   1.000
_cell.length_b   1.000
_cell.length_c   1.000
_cell.angle_alpha   90.00
_cell.angle_beta   90.00
_cell.angle_gamma   90.00
#
_symmetry.space_group_name_H-M   'P 1'
#
loop_
_entity.id
_entity.type
_entity.pdbx_description
1 polymer ?
#
loop_
_entity_poly.entity_id
_entity_poly.type
_entity_poly.pdbx_seq_one_letter_code
_entity_poly.pdbx_strand_id
1 'polypeptide(L)'
;MFKPRWYQQEACDAFWQFVETNHDASRNPVLVLPTGTGKSVIIAYIIQHAVKTWDNIRVLMLTHVGELVKQNAGKLSSIWPEADIGICSATLGHKDTENSIIFGNVQSVAPLLKRDANAFGVRNLIVIDECHMLSEDENSQYRQVIAALKKLRPQMRVLGLSATPYRMKGGYLTEQKNAVFTDIVYDLNSQFERLIKEGYLAPVTTLKTKPHVDLTGVGTRAGDYKLDELQKACGDDAMLKNSLVEVVKRSSGRRAWIVFIAGIENCNKCVQLLREMSVSAYAVNSSFSAEENATKIEAFRKGEIRCLVSADQLTTGFDVPQVDLIAMLRPTKSPGLYVQMIGRGLRPAEGKNDCLVLDFARNIERLGPINNPFIRARTEKKASSKQQAPVRSCPGCQAYIPVQATVCPHCGQKIERNLELELKAGVLIERTFGHQPKPGRKIATVISVDYTEYKSVSGNVSFCAVYTCIVGGKKRTIKKWLAFNQKKTSIGYLEAAKTWKELSCYPYKLVPLSVEEAMQRTSELKNPLGLEFIPRNFYFGSKFDEVTEFLFNEENDSARSA
;
A
#
# COMPACT_ATOMS: atom_id res chain seq x y z
N MET A 1 -7.63 6.27 -30.07
CA MET A 1 -7.42 4.95 -29.43
C MET A 1 -6.82 5.20 -28.06
N PHE A 2 -7.41 4.68 -27.01
CA PHE A 2 -6.90 4.84 -25.63
C PHE A 2 -5.56 4.09 -25.51
N LYS A 3 -4.49 4.77 -25.07
CA LYS A 3 -3.17 4.16 -24.91
C LYS A 3 -2.92 3.90 -23.42
N PRO A 4 -2.57 2.67 -23.01
CA PRO A 4 -2.27 2.39 -21.63
C PRO A 4 -1.03 3.17 -21.15
N ARG A 5 -1.01 3.54 -19.88
CA ARG A 5 0.17 4.10 -19.22
C ARG A 5 1.22 3.00 -19.06
N TRP A 6 2.50 3.37 -18.90
CA TRP A 6 3.59 2.40 -18.82
C TRP A 6 3.35 1.30 -17.77
N TYR A 7 2.92 1.66 -16.56
CA TYR A 7 2.67 0.69 -15.48
C TYR A 7 1.41 -0.17 -15.73
N GLN A 8 0.45 0.32 -16.49
CA GLN A 8 -0.73 -0.46 -16.90
C GLN A 8 -0.32 -1.52 -17.90
N GLN A 9 0.58 -1.15 -18.83
CA GLN A 9 1.16 -2.11 -19.77
C GLN A 9 2.01 -3.14 -19.03
N GLU A 10 2.94 -2.72 -18.15
CA GLU A 10 3.76 -3.63 -17.35
C GLU A 10 2.92 -4.62 -16.53
N ALA A 11 1.81 -4.17 -15.93
CA ALA A 11 0.92 -5.05 -15.18
C ALA A 11 0.25 -6.11 -16.07
N CYS A 12 -0.17 -5.72 -17.28
CA CYS A 12 -0.72 -6.65 -18.26
C CYS A 12 0.34 -7.66 -18.73
N ASP A 13 1.54 -7.18 -19.05
CA ASP A 13 2.66 -8.01 -19.52
C ASP A 13 3.09 -9.02 -18.44
N ALA A 14 3.18 -8.58 -17.18
CA ALA A 14 3.50 -9.46 -16.05
C ALA A 14 2.46 -10.58 -15.86
N PHE A 15 1.17 -10.27 -16.04
CA PHE A 15 0.12 -11.28 -16.01
C PHE A 15 0.27 -12.30 -17.15
N TRP A 16 0.47 -11.83 -18.39
CA TRP A 16 0.57 -12.71 -19.54
C TRP A 16 1.85 -13.55 -19.51
N GLN A 17 2.98 -12.95 -19.13
CA GLN A 17 4.22 -13.68 -18.91
C GLN A 17 4.05 -14.79 -17.86
N PHE A 18 3.32 -14.50 -16.77
CA PHE A 18 3.00 -15.51 -15.76
C PHE A 18 2.15 -16.66 -16.35
N VAL A 19 1.14 -16.35 -17.16
CA VAL A 19 0.27 -17.37 -17.79
C VAL A 19 1.07 -18.24 -18.76
N GLU A 20 1.95 -17.66 -19.55
CA GLU A 20 2.80 -18.35 -20.53
C GLU A 20 3.83 -19.28 -19.86
N THR A 21 4.43 -18.84 -18.75
CA THR A 21 5.48 -19.60 -18.07
C THR A 21 4.95 -20.60 -17.04
N ASN A 22 3.69 -20.49 -16.60
CA ASN A 22 3.11 -21.35 -15.58
C ASN A 22 1.89 -22.11 -16.12
N HIS A 23 2.08 -23.36 -16.51
CA HIS A 23 0.99 -24.22 -17.01
C HIS A 23 0.13 -24.83 -15.91
N ASP A 24 0.55 -24.75 -14.64
CA ASP A 24 -0.23 -25.21 -13.50
C ASP A 24 -1.43 -24.27 -13.23
N ALA A 25 -2.64 -24.78 -13.51
CA ALA A 25 -3.89 -24.05 -13.31
C ALA A 25 -4.29 -23.84 -11.84
N SER A 26 -3.56 -24.44 -10.90
CA SER A 26 -3.75 -24.18 -9.46
C SER A 26 -3.10 -22.86 -9.04
N ARG A 27 -2.10 -22.38 -9.78
CA ARG A 27 -1.43 -21.10 -9.52
C ARG A 27 -2.25 -19.93 -10.05
N ASN A 28 -2.62 -19.02 -9.16
CA ASN A 28 -3.46 -17.87 -9.46
C ASN A 28 -2.74 -16.57 -9.03
N PRO A 29 -2.45 -15.68 -9.99
CA PRO A 29 -1.69 -14.45 -9.72
C PRO A 29 -2.53 -13.33 -9.13
N VAL A 30 -1.84 -12.39 -8.44
CA VAL A 30 -2.38 -11.11 -7.98
C VAL A 30 -1.56 -9.97 -8.59
N LEU A 31 -2.26 -8.94 -9.06
CA LEU A 31 -1.70 -7.63 -9.39
C LEU A 31 -1.98 -6.66 -8.24
N VAL A 32 -0.95 -6.13 -7.63
CA VAL A 32 -1.05 -5.15 -6.55
C VAL A 32 -0.94 -3.75 -7.13
N LEU A 33 -2.03 -3.00 -7.05
CA LEU A 33 -2.19 -1.73 -7.76
C LEU A 33 -2.80 -0.69 -6.80
N PRO A 34 -2.10 0.39 -6.45
CA PRO A 34 -2.63 1.45 -5.60
C PRO A 34 -3.98 1.99 -6.09
N THR A 35 -4.78 2.53 -5.18
CA THR A 35 -6.01 3.22 -5.55
C THR A 35 -5.70 4.44 -6.42
N GLY A 36 -6.50 4.68 -7.46
CA GLY A 36 -6.28 5.79 -8.41
C GLY A 36 -5.42 5.46 -9.63
N THR A 37 -4.80 4.28 -9.70
CA THR A 37 -3.94 3.89 -10.84
C THR A 37 -4.71 3.34 -12.05
N GLY A 38 -6.05 3.27 -11.97
CA GLY A 38 -6.89 2.84 -13.09
C GLY A 38 -6.95 1.32 -13.27
N LYS A 39 -7.18 0.57 -12.19
CA LYS A 39 -7.41 -0.89 -12.22
C LYS A 39 -8.40 -1.33 -13.30
N SER A 40 -9.49 -0.57 -13.49
CA SER A 40 -10.50 -0.87 -14.53
C SER A 40 -9.95 -0.85 -15.95
N VAL A 41 -8.93 -0.04 -16.21
CA VAL A 41 -8.23 -0.01 -17.52
C VAL A 41 -7.41 -1.28 -17.72
N ILE A 42 -6.67 -1.70 -16.69
CA ILE A 42 -5.86 -2.94 -16.72
C ILE A 42 -6.77 -4.15 -16.92
N ILE A 43 -7.89 -4.23 -16.18
CA ILE A 43 -8.92 -5.27 -16.36
C ILE A 43 -9.41 -5.31 -17.80
N ALA A 44 -9.77 -4.15 -18.36
CA ALA A 44 -10.26 -4.05 -19.73
C ALA A 44 -9.22 -4.54 -20.76
N TYR A 45 -7.96 -4.15 -20.62
CA TYR A 45 -6.89 -4.60 -21.52
C TYR A 45 -6.60 -6.09 -21.41
N ILE A 46 -6.58 -6.64 -20.19
CA ILE A 46 -6.40 -8.09 -19.99
C ILE A 46 -7.56 -8.86 -20.65
N ILE A 47 -8.80 -8.43 -20.44
CA ILE A 47 -9.98 -9.08 -21.04
C ILE A 47 -9.93 -8.96 -22.57
N GLN A 48 -9.68 -7.76 -23.10
CA GLN A 48 -9.59 -7.52 -24.54
C GLN A 48 -8.50 -8.39 -25.18
N HIS A 49 -7.33 -8.45 -24.58
CA HIS A 49 -6.22 -9.27 -25.07
C HIS A 49 -6.62 -10.76 -25.07
N ALA A 50 -7.17 -11.27 -23.96
CA ALA A 50 -7.60 -12.66 -23.86
C ALA A 50 -8.56 -13.05 -25.00
N VAL A 51 -9.63 -12.27 -25.18
CA VAL A 51 -10.70 -12.60 -26.13
C VAL A 51 -10.27 -12.40 -27.59
N LYS A 52 -9.35 -11.46 -27.87
CA LYS A 52 -8.83 -11.23 -29.23
C LYS A 52 -7.72 -12.20 -29.63
N THR A 53 -6.97 -12.74 -28.67
CA THR A 53 -5.81 -13.61 -28.96
C THR A 53 -6.19 -15.07 -29.09
N TRP A 54 -7.19 -15.54 -28.33
CA TRP A 54 -7.60 -16.94 -28.34
C TRP A 54 -9.09 -17.09 -28.67
N ASP A 55 -9.41 -18.05 -29.51
CA ASP A 55 -10.79 -18.33 -29.87
C ASP A 55 -11.61 -18.88 -28.69
N ASN A 56 -12.88 -18.54 -28.67
CA ASN A 56 -13.87 -19.03 -27.70
C ASN A 56 -13.54 -18.77 -26.23
N ILE A 57 -12.74 -17.73 -25.95
CA ILE A 57 -12.46 -17.31 -24.58
C ILE A 57 -13.70 -16.65 -23.96
N ARG A 58 -14.08 -17.15 -22.80
CA ARG A 58 -15.15 -16.59 -21.99
C ARG A 58 -14.62 -16.14 -20.63
N VAL A 59 -14.92 -14.90 -20.26
CA VAL A 59 -14.41 -14.25 -19.05
C VAL A 59 -15.55 -13.92 -18.09
N LEU A 60 -15.33 -14.15 -16.80
CA LEU A 60 -16.21 -13.67 -15.74
C LEU A 60 -15.42 -12.72 -14.84
N MET A 61 -15.77 -11.44 -14.84
CA MET A 61 -15.22 -10.45 -13.92
C MET A 61 -16.14 -10.35 -12.71
N LEU A 62 -15.58 -10.46 -11.51
CA LEU A 62 -16.32 -10.44 -10.24
C LEU A 62 -15.91 -9.27 -9.35
N THR A 63 -16.89 -8.66 -8.75
CA THR A 63 -16.72 -7.68 -7.66
C THR A 63 -17.85 -7.81 -6.63
N HIS A 64 -17.72 -7.13 -5.49
CA HIS A 64 -18.73 -7.18 -4.42
C HIS A 64 -19.67 -5.97 -4.42
N VAL A 65 -19.45 -4.97 -5.29
CA VAL A 65 -20.23 -3.73 -5.36
C VAL A 65 -20.78 -3.52 -6.77
N GLY A 66 -22.10 -3.30 -6.89
CA GLY A 66 -22.74 -3.07 -8.19
C GLY A 66 -22.17 -1.88 -8.96
N GLU A 67 -21.80 -0.79 -8.27
CA GLU A 67 -21.19 0.38 -8.90
C GLU A 67 -19.85 0.03 -9.60
N LEU A 68 -19.04 -0.85 -8.99
CA LEU A 68 -17.79 -1.34 -9.61
C LEU A 68 -18.09 -2.23 -10.83
N VAL A 69 -19.18 -2.99 -10.83
CA VAL A 69 -19.65 -3.74 -12.03
C VAL A 69 -19.88 -2.76 -13.18
N LYS A 70 -20.68 -1.71 -12.94
CA LYS A 70 -21.01 -0.68 -13.93
C LYS A 70 -19.74 0.05 -14.44
N GLN A 71 -18.84 0.47 -13.53
CA GLN A 71 -17.61 1.16 -13.87
C GLN A 71 -16.67 0.31 -14.70
N ASN A 72 -16.45 -0.96 -14.35
CA ASN A 72 -15.56 -1.86 -15.08
C ASN A 72 -16.14 -2.23 -16.46
N ALA A 73 -17.44 -2.55 -16.55
CA ALA A 73 -18.11 -2.82 -17.82
C ALA A 73 -18.08 -1.60 -18.75
N GLY A 74 -18.41 -0.41 -18.23
CA GLY A 74 -18.37 0.84 -19.00
C GLY A 74 -16.94 1.19 -19.46
N LYS A 75 -15.90 0.86 -18.66
CA LYS A 75 -14.52 1.06 -19.07
C LYS A 75 -14.13 0.13 -20.22
N LEU A 76 -14.51 -1.14 -20.17
CA LEU A 76 -14.26 -2.05 -21.29
C LEU A 76 -15.00 -1.59 -22.54
N SER A 77 -16.28 -1.23 -22.45
CA SER A 77 -17.06 -0.73 -23.58
C SER A 77 -16.46 0.54 -24.19
N SER A 78 -15.89 1.45 -23.37
CA SER A 78 -15.21 2.65 -23.88
C SER A 78 -13.90 2.38 -24.62
N ILE A 79 -13.21 1.28 -24.30
CA ILE A 79 -11.94 0.86 -24.92
C ILE A 79 -12.21 -0.06 -26.12
N TRP A 80 -13.23 -0.87 -26.03
CA TRP A 80 -13.63 -1.85 -27.05
C TRP A 80 -15.16 -1.90 -27.17
N PRO A 81 -15.75 -1.01 -28.00
CA PRO A 81 -17.21 -0.88 -28.17
C PRO A 81 -17.90 -2.16 -28.70
N GLU A 82 -17.18 -2.97 -29.49
CA GLU A 82 -17.73 -4.19 -30.12
C GLU A 82 -17.68 -5.42 -29.19
N ALA A 83 -17.23 -5.25 -27.94
CA ALA A 83 -17.16 -6.36 -26.98
C ALA A 83 -18.55 -6.90 -26.63
N ASP A 84 -18.70 -8.23 -26.64
CA ASP A 84 -19.92 -8.91 -26.19
C ASP A 84 -19.98 -8.92 -24.65
N ILE A 85 -20.54 -7.86 -24.06
CA ILE A 85 -20.59 -7.61 -22.63
C ILE A 85 -21.98 -7.89 -22.08
N GLY A 86 -22.06 -8.75 -21.06
CA GLY A 86 -23.22 -8.95 -20.21
C GLY A 86 -22.98 -8.46 -18.78
N ILE A 87 -24.04 -8.10 -18.08
CA ILE A 87 -24.05 -7.67 -16.68
C ILE A 87 -24.89 -8.62 -15.84
N CYS A 88 -24.32 -9.14 -14.76
CA CYS A 88 -25.04 -9.95 -13.78
C CYS A 88 -25.01 -9.29 -12.40
N SER A 89 -25.97 -8.41 -12.14
CA SER A 89 -26.09 -7.65 -10.90
C SER A 89 -27.54 -7.30 -10.59
N ALA A 90 -28.06 -7.84 -9.52
CA ALA A 90 -29.43 -7.56 -9.08
C ALA A 90 -29.65 -6.07 -8.74
N THR A 91 -28.64 -5.41 -8.20
CA THR A 91 -28.67 -3.97 -7.89
C THR A 91 -28.74 -3.08 -9.13
N LEU A 92 -28.31 -3.60 -10.29
CA LEU A 92 -28.40 -2.92 -11.58
C LEU A 92 -29.56 -3.43 -12.45
N GLY A 93 -30.34 -4.40 -11.95
CA GLY A 93 -31.50 -4.96 -12.66
C GLY A 93 -31.14 -5.94 -13.79
N HIS A 94 -29.89 -6.39 -13.90
CA HIS A 94 -29.40 -7.27 -14.99
C HIS A 94 -29.07 -8.67 -14.50
N LYS A 95 -29.31 -9.70 -15.37
CA LYS A 95 -29.06 -11.11 -15.09
C LYS A 95 -28.48 -11.85 -16.32
N ASP A 96 -27.58 -11.18 -17.04
CA ASP A 96 -26.97 -11.76 -18.24
C ASP A 96 -26.01 -12.90 -17.86
N THR A 97 -26.11 -14.03 -18.55
CA THR A 97 -25.31 -15.23 -18.26
C THR A 97 -24.63 -15.81 -19.51
N GLU A 98 -25.07 -15.46 -20.72
CA GLU A 98 -24.66 -16.11 -21.98
C GLU A 98 -23.48 -15.39 -22.66
N ASN A 99 -23.31 -14.10 -22.45
CA ASN A 99 -22.28 -13.30 -23.09
C ASN A 99 -20.87 -13.87 -22.86
N SER A 100 -19.98 -13.64 -23.81
CA SER A 100 -18.57 -14.05 -23.70
C SER A 100 -17.84 -13.36 -22.54
N ILE A 101 -18.17 -12.11 -22.27
CA ILE A 101 -17.62 -11.33 -21.17
C ILE A 101 -18.76 -10.93 -20.23
N ILE A 102 -18.72 -11.38 -18.98
CA ILE A 102 -19.71 -11.02 -17.97
C ILE A 102 -19.05 -10.27 -16.83
N PHE A 103 -19.61 -9.11 -16.49
CA PHE A 103 -19.29 -8.37 -15.29
C PHE A 103 -20.35 -8.65 -14.23
N GLY A 104 -19.94 -9.32 -13.15
CA GLY A 104 -20.87 -9.83 -12.15
C GLY A 104 -20.62 -9.32 -10.74
N ASN A 105 -21.73 -9.09 -10.02
CA ASN A 105 -21.69 -8.96 -8.57
C ASN A 105 -21.74 -10.36 -7.96
N VAL A 106 -20.80 -10.69 -7.06
CA VAL A 106 -20.72 -12.06 -6.50
C VAL A 106 -21.99 -12.49 -5.79
N GLN A 107 -22.72 -11.54 -5.14
CA GLN A 107 -24.00 -11.81 -4.48
C GLN A 107 -25.12 -12.19 -5.48
N SER A 108 -24.98 -11.79 -6.74
CA SER A 108 -25.93 -12.15 -7.80
C SER A 108 -25.51 -13.44 -8.52
N VAL A 109 -24.23 -13.63 -8.76
CA VAL A 109 -23.66 -14.77 -9.49
C VAL A 109 -23.73 -16.07 -8.67
N ALA A 110 -23.36 -16.03 -7.38
CA ALA A 110 -23.31 -17.24 -6.56
C ALA A 110 -24.67 -17.95 -6.40
N PRO A 111 -25.79 -17.26 -6.15
CA PRO A 111 -27.11 -17.91 -6.09
C PRO A 111 -27.56 -18.54 -7.42
N LEU A 112 -27.19 -17.94 -8.56
CA LEU A 112 -27.50 -18.51 -9.88
C LEU A 112 -26.74 -19.81 -10.10
N LEU A 113 -25.44 -19.86 -9.84
CA LEU A 113 -24.62 -21.08 -9.92
C LEU A 113 -25.06 -22.17 -8.92
N LYS A 114 -25.62 -21.78 -7.77
CA LYS A 114 -26.19 -22.75 -6.81
C LYS A 114 -27.45 -23.40 -7.33
N ARG A 115 -28.26 -22.68 -8.14
CA ARG A 115 -29.50 -23.21 -8.75
C ARG A 115 -29.19 -24.03 -10.00
N ASP A 116 -28.30 -23.54 -10.83
CA ASP A 116 -27.87 -24.20 -12.06
C ASP A 116 -26.35 -24.03 -12.20
N ALA A 117 -25.62 -25.15 -12.04
CA ALA A 117 -24.17 -25.18 -12.14
C ALA A 117 -23.65 -24.75 -13.53
N ASN A 118 -24.50 -24.85 -14.57
CA ASN A 118 -24.17 -24.47 -15.94
C ASN A 118 -24.64 -23.06 -16.31
N ALA A 119 -25.25 -22.31 -15.41
CA ALA A 119 -25.85 -20.99 -15.70
C ALA A 119 -24.92 -20.01 -16.45
N PHE A 120 -23.62 -20.07 -16.22
CA PHE A 120 -22.63 -19.21 -16.91
C PHE A 120 -21.83 -20.00 -17.98
N GLY A 121 -22.08 -21.27 -18.16
CA GLY A 121 -21.30 -22.14 -19.04
C GLY A 121 -19.83 -22.22 -18.64
N VAL A 122 -18.99 -22.70 -19.54
CA VAL A 122 -17.55 -22.79 -19.35
C VAL A 122 -16.95 -21.39 -19.37
N ARG A 123 -16.15 -21.04 -18.36
CA ARG A 123 -15.35 -19.81 -18.29
C ARG A 123 -13.86 -20.16 -18.28
N ASN A 124 -13.06 -19.40 -19.02
CA ASN A 124 -11.61 -19.63 -19.16
C ASN A 124 -10.83 -18.82 -18.12
N LEU A 125 -11.33 -17.63 -17.78
CA LEU A 125 -10.70 -16.68 -16.87
C LEU A 125 -11.75 -16.08 -15.92
N ILE A 126 -11.44 -16.09 -14.64
CA ILE A 126 -12.12 -15.25 -13.65
C ILE A 126 -11.18 -14.11 -13.28
N VAL A 127 -11.68 -12.87 -13.34
CA VAL A 127 -10.98 -11.68 -12.84
C VAL A 127 -11.72 -11.19 -11.60
N ILE A 128 -11.00 -11.02 -10.48
CA ILE A 128 -11.60 -10.56 -9.22
C ILE A 128 -11.01 -9.21 -8.86
N ASP A 129 -11.84 -8.15 -8.96
CA ASP A 129 -11.48 -6.83 -8.47
C ASP A 129 -11.71 -6.75 -6.95
N GLU A 130 -10.84 -6.01 -6.27
CA GLU A 130 -10.74 -5.95 -4.81
C GLU A 130 -10.66 -7.36 -4.18
N CYS A 131 -9.76 -8.18 -4.72
CA CYS A 131 -9.63 -9.61 -4.38
C CYS A 131 -9.31 -9.88 -2.90
N HIS A 132 -8.92 -8.85 -2.12
CA HIS A 132 -8.80 -8.93 -0.66
C HIS A 132 -10.14 -9.21 0.05
N MET A 133 -11.27 -9.02 -0.64
CA MET A 133 -12.60 -9.40 -0.11
C MET A 133 -12.82 -10.91 -0.09
N LEU A 134 -12.03 -11.70 -0.85
CA LEU A 134 -12.12 -13.16 -0.86
C LEU A 134 -11.70 -13.73 0.49
N SER A 135 -12.62 -14.40 1.18
CA SER A 135 -12.43 -14.97 2.52
C SER A 135 -11.66 -16.30 2.49
N GLU A 136 -10.99 -16.64 3.60
CA GLU A 136 -10.46 -18.00 3.85
C GLU A 136 -11.57 -19.05 4.03
N ASP A 137 -12.79 -18.62 4.38
CA ASP A 137 -13.95 -19.49 4.54
C ASP A 137 -14.33 -20.12 3.21
N GLU A 138 -14.27 -21.44 3.16
CA GLU A 138 -14.60 -22.24 1.97
C GLU A 138 -16.05 -22.06 1.52
N ASN A 139 -16.95 -21.73 2.44
CA ASN A 139 -18.36 -21.46 2.16
C ASN A 139 -18.62 -20.03 1.66
N SER A 140 -17.58 -19.20 1.52
CA SER A 140 -17.77 -17.84 0.98
C SER A 140 -18.23 -17.88 -0.47
N GLN A 141 -19.06 -16.92 -0.85
CA GLN A 141 -19.64 -16.84 -2.21
C GLN A 141 -18.59 -16.86 -3.32
N TYR A 142 -17.46 -16.14 -3.16
CA TYR A 142 -16.38 -16.16 -4.13
C TYR A 142 -15.82 -17.56 -4.33
N ARG A 143 -15.57 -18.31 -3.25
CA ARG A 143 -15.04 -19.67 -3.34
C ARG A 143 -16.03 -20.64 -3.93
N GLN A 144 -17.32 -20.51 -3.61
CA GLN A 144 -18.38 -21.30 -4.22
C GLN A 144 -18.43 -21.09 -5.74
N VAL A 145 -18.34 -19.82 -6.21
CA VAL A 145 -18.29 -19.50 -7.66
C VAL A 145 -17.06 -20.12 -8.33
N ILE A 146 -15.87 -19.91 -7.74
CA ILE A 146 -14.63 -20.47 -8.28
C ILE A 146 -14.71 -22.01 -8.35
N ALA A 147 -15.16 -22.67 -7.29
CA ALA A 147 -15.27 -24.12 -7.22
C ALA A 147 -16.29 -24.67 -8.24
N ALA A 148 -17.45 -24.02 -8.39
CA ALA A 148 -18.46 -24.42 -9.37
C ALA A 148 -17.93 -24.35 -10.81
N LEU A 149 -17.28 -23.25 -11.17
CA LEU A 149 -16.75 -23.06 -12.53
C LEU A 149 -15.48 -23.89 -12.79
N LYS A 150 -14.64 -24.15 -11.79
CA LYS A 150 -13.52 -25.10 -11.92
C LYS A 150 -13.95 -26.55 -12.14
N LYS A 151 -15.14 -26.95 -11.69
CA LYS A 151 -15.72 -28.29 -12.04
C LYS A 151 -16.01 -28.41 -13.52
N LEU A 152 -16.47 -27.34 -14.18
CA LEU A 152 -16.73 -27.33 -15.63
C LEU A 152 -15.42 -27.18 -16.43
N ARG A 153 -14.44 -26.44 -15.93
CA ARG A 153 -13.13 -26.25 -16.56
C ARG A 153 -12.02 -26.24 -15.50
N PRO A 154 -11.39 -27.36 -15.20
CA PRO A 154 -10.29 -27.44 -14.22
C PRO A 154 -9.11 -26.51 -14.55
N GLN A 155 -8.86 -26.22 -15.83
CA GLN A 155 -7.80 -25.34 -16.32
C GLN A 155 -8.14 -23.84 -16.23
N MET A 156 -9.30 -23.49 -15.68
CA MET A 156 -9.71 -22.08 -15.52
C MET A 156 -8.74 -21.32 -14.63
N ARG A 157 -8.29 -20.15 -15.10
CA ARG A 157 -7.42 -19.23 -14.34
C ARG A 157 -8.22 -18.25 -13.50
N VAL A 158 -7.65 -17.85 -12.36
CA VAL A 158 -8.21 -16.81 -11.50
C VAL A 158 -7.16 -15.73 -11.32
N LEU A 159 -7.47 -14.50 -11.75
CA LEU A 159 -6.64 -13.31 -11.56
C LEU A 159 -7.25 -12.45 -10.47
N GLY A 160 -6.44 -12.03 -9.50
CA GLY A 160 -6.82 -11.04 -8.48
C GLY A 160 -6.22 -9.66 -8.74
N LEU A 161 -7.00 -8.61 -8.52
CA LEU A 161 -6.49 -7.23 -8.46
C LEU A 161 -6.86 -6.62 -7.11
N SER A 162 -5.92 -5.94 -6.47
CA SER A 162 -6.19 -5.22 -5.22
C SER A 162 -5.13 -4.16 -4.97
N ALA A 163 -5.50 -3.09 -4.26
CA ALA A 163 -4.53 -2.16 -3.67
C ALA A 163 -3.90 -2.71 -2.38
N THR A 164 -4.55 -3.71 -1.77
CA THR A 164 -4.23 -4.24 -0.45
C THR A 164 -4.24 -5.77 -0.48
N PRO A 165 -3.12 -6.41 -0.86
CA PRO A 165 -3.05 -7.87 -1.07
C PRO A 165 -3.01 -8.65 0.25
N TYR A 166 -3.68 -8.16 1.29
CA TYR A 166 -3.65 -8.72 2.64
C TYR A 166 -4.99 -8.55 3.37
N ARG A 167 -5.19 -9.36 4.40
CA ARG A 167 -6.35 -9.31 5.32
C ARG A 167 -5.89 -9.27 6.77
N MET A 168 -6.69 -8.64 7.64
CA MET A 168 -6.37 -8.46 9.06
C MET A 168 -6.11 -9.76 9.82
N LYS A 169 -6.86 -10.82 9.53
CA LYS A 169 -6.73 -12.11 10.21
C LYS A 169 -5.83 -13.11 9.48
N GLY A 170 -5.65 -12.96 8.17
CA GLY A 170 -5.00 -13.94 7.29
C GLY A 170 -3.59 -13.56 6.83
N GLY A 171 -3.14 -12.31 7.06
CA GLY A 171 -1.90 -11.82 6.43
C GLY A 171 -2.04 -11.65 4.93
N TYR A 172 -0.96 -11.85 4.18
CA TYR A 172 -0.98 -11.78 2.72
C TYR A 172 -1.91 -12.83 2.10
N LEU A 173 -2.59 -12.46 1.00
CA LEU A 173 -3.52 -13.36 0.30
C LEU A 173 -2.85 -14.64 -0.21
N THR A 174 -1.56 -14.56 -0.52
CA THR A 174 -0.74 -15.68 -0.99
C THR A 174 -0.20 -16.59 0.13
N GLU A 175 -0.30 -16.16 1.40
CA GLU A 175 0.22 -16.88 2.57
C GLU A 175 -0.90 -17.51 3.43
N GLN A 176 -2.14 -17.39 3.01
CA GLN A 176 -3.30 -17.92 3.73
C GLN A 176 -3.31 -19.45 3.68
N LYS A 177 -3.85 -20.09 4.71
CA LYS A 177 -3.89 -21.56 4.84
C LYS A 177 -4.54 -22.25 3.62
N ASN A 178 -5.62 -21.66 3.10
CA ASN A 178 -6.33 -22.14 1.90
C ASN A 178 -6.30 -21.04 0.83
N ALA A 179 -5.10 -20.55 0.50
CA ALA A 179 -4.94 -19.47 -0.45
C ALA A 179 -5.50 -19.85 -1.82
N VAL A 180 -6.36 -18.98 -2.38
CA VAL A 180 -6.77 -19.07 -3.79
C VAL A 180 -5.69 -18.46 -4.67
N PHE A 181 -5.06 -17.40 -4.20
CA PHE A 181 -3.96 -16.73 -4.88
C PHE A 181 -2.63 -17.25 -4.38
N THR A 182 -1.69 -17.48 -5.30
CA THR A 182 -0.40 -18.10 -5.00
C THR A 182 0.78 -17.16 -5.20
N ASP A 183 0.63 -16.16 -6.08
CA ASP A 183 1.75 -15.34 -6.53
C ASP A 183 1.34 -13.87 -6.63
N ILE A 184 2.19 -12.97 -6.14
CA ILE A 184 2.14 -11.55 -6.49
C ILE A 184 3.07 -11.36 -7.68
N VAL A 185 2.50 -11.16 -8.87
CA VAL A 185 3.28 -11.07 -10.11
C VAL A 185 3.64 -9.65 -10.50
N TYR A 186 2.93 -8.68 -9.95
CA TYR A 186 3.23 -7.26 -10.11
C TYR A 186 2.82 -6.49 -8.86
N ASP A 187 3.72 -5.67 -8.31
CA ASP A 187 3.46 -4.79 -7.16
C ASP A 187 3.90 -3.37 -7.46
N LEU A 188 2.93 -2.52 -7.80
CA LEU A 188 3.16 -1.12 -8.13
C LEU A 188 3.41 -0.22 -6.90
N ASN A 189 3.18 -0.73 -5.66
CA ASN A 189 3.52 0.04 -4.45
C ASN A 189 5.02 0.34 -4.35
N SER A 190 5.87 -0.53 -4.92
CA SER A 190 7.33 -0.31 -5.00
C SER A 190 7.71 0.93 -5.82
N GLN A 191 6.82 1.39 -6.71
CA GLN A 191 7.03 2.55 -7.59
C GLN A 191 6.14 3.75 -7.22
N PHE A 192 5.64 3.80 -6.00
CA PHE A 192 4.67 4.82 -5.56
C PHE A 192 5.21 6.26 -5.69
N GLU A 193 6.48 6.48 -5.36
CA GLU A 193 7.14 7.79 -5.53
C GLU A 193 7.22 8.21 -7.00
N ARG A 194 7.55 7.27 -7.90
CA ARG A 194 7.59 7.51 -9.34
C ARG A 194 6.21 7.90 -9.88
N LEU A 195 5.15 7.24 -9.41
CA LEU A 195 3.78 7.58 -9.81
C LEU A 195 3.40 9.01 -9.39
N ILE A 196 3.85 9.47 -8.23
CA ILE A 196 3.66 10.87 -7.79
C ILE A 196 4.49 11.82 -8.65
N LYS A 197 5.78 11.54 -8.85
CA LYS A 197 6.70 12.37 -9.65
C LYS A 197 6.22 12.56 -11.08
N GLU A 198 5.67 11.52 -11.69
CA GLU A 198 5.13 11.54 -13.06
C GLU A 198 3.68 12.03 -13.14
N GLY A 199 3.06 12.43 -12.00
CA GLY A 199 1.70 12.99 -11.95
C GLY A 199 0.59 11.97 -12.13
N TYR A 200 0.85 10.68 -12.03
CA TYR A 200 -0.18 9.63 -12.08
C TYR A 200 -0.91 9.47 -10.75
N LEU A 201 -0.29 9.86 -9.65
CA LEU A 201 -0.91 10.01 -8.34
C LEU A 201 -0.66 11.43 -7.80
N ALA A 202 -1.64 11.97 -7.10
CA ALA A 202 -1.47 13.24 -6.39
C ALA A 202 -0.65 13.03 -5.10
N PRO A 203 0.24 13.97 -4.75
CA PRO A 203 0.91 13.96 -3.45
C PRO A 203 -0.09 13.98 -2.30
N VAL A 204 0.28 13.38 -1.18
CA VAL A 204 -0.50 13.43 0.07
C VAL A 204 0.32 14.11 1.15
N THR A 205 -0.23 15.20 1.69
CA THR A 205 0.34 15.93 2.82
C THR A 205 -0.43 15.58 4.08
N THR A 206 0.25 15.29 5.18
CA THR A 206 -0.39 15.00 6.45
C THR A 206 0.13 15.88 7.55
N LEU A 207 -0.76 16.38 8.38
CA LEU A 207 -0.42 17.22 9.53
C LEU A 207 -0.89 16.55 10.82
N LYS A 208 -0.07 16.64 11.87
CA LYS A 208 -0.47 16.18 13.20
C LYS A 208 -1.62 17.04 13.71
N THR A 209 -2.69 16.38 14.15
CA THR A 209 -3.88 17.00 14.73
C THR A 209 -3.77 17.07 16.26
N LYS A 210 -4.38 18.08 16.89
CA LYS A 210 -4.44 18.19 18.35
C LYS A 210 -5.57 17.35 18.94
N PRO A 211 -6.86 17.52 18.52
CA PRO A 211 -7.93 16.64 18.95
C PRO A 211 -7.73 15.24 18.38
N HIS A 212 -8.18 14.22 19.10
CA HIS A 212 -8.22 12.84 18.61
C HIS A 212 -9.29 12.03 19.33
N VAL A 213 -9.78 11.00 18.64
CA VAL A 213 -10.76 10.07 19.20
C VAL A 213 -10.12 9.24 20.32
N ASP A 214 -10.71 9.28 21.51
CA ASP A 214 -10.30 8.41 22.62
C ASP A 214 -10.86 7.00 22.40
N LEU A 215 -9.97 6.03 22.36
CA LEU A 215 -10.29 4.62 22.16
C LEU A 215 -10.19 3.78 23.44
N THR A 216 -10.11 4.46 24.60
CA THR A 216 -10.07 3.78 25.88
C THR A 216 -11.36 2.99 26.09
N GLY A 217 -11.25 1.69 26.38
CA GLY A 217 -12.41 0.81 26.56
C GLY A 217 -13.06 0.29 25.27
N VAL A 218 -12.64 0.73 24.08
CA VAL A 218 -13.20 0.23 22.82
C VAL A 218 -12.61 -1.16 22.50
N GLY A 219 -13.48 -2.18 22.54
CA GLY A 219 -13.14 -3.57 22.25
C GLY A 219 -12.93 -3.83 20.75
N THR A 220 -12.51 -5.06 20.44
CA THR A 220 -12.28 -5.49 19.05
C THR A 220 -13.09 -6.73 18.71
N ARG A 221 -13.65 -6.76 17.48
CA ARG A 221 -14.34 -7.89 16.89
C ARG A 221 -13.86 -8.11 15.47
N ALA A 222 -13.59 -9.37 15.12
CA ALA A 222 -13.11 -9.74 13.77
C ALA A 222 -11.82 -9.02 13.30
N GLY A 223 -11.03 -8.46 14.25
CA GLY A 223 -9.75 -7.78 13.99
C GLY A 223 -9.86 -6.26 13.96
N ASP A 224 -11.05 -5.65 13.80
CA ASP A 224 -11.27 -4.21 13.91
C ASP A 224 -12.03 -3.85 15.20
N TYR A 225 -12.25 -2.57 15.43
CA TYR A 225 -13.02 -2.08 16.57
C TYR A 225 -14.49 -2.53 16.47
N LYS A 226 -15.11 -2.79 17.60
CA LYS A 226 -16.55 -3.04 17.66
C LYS A 226 -17.29 -1.76 17.27
N LEU A 227 -18.22 -1.87 16.32
CA LEU A 227 -18.82 -0.71 15.68
C LEU A 227 -19.65 0.14 16.64
N ASP A 228 -20.41 -0.48 17.52
CA ASP A 228 -21.25 0.18 18.52
C ASP A 228 -20.43 0.99 19.54
N GLU A 229 -19.34 0.40 20.06
CA GLU A 229 -18.43 1.07 20.97
C GLU A 229 -17.64 2.18 20.26
N LEU A 230 -17.21 1.94 19.00
CA LEU A 230 -16.52 2.91 18.17
C LEU A 230 -17.40 4.13 17.84
N GLN A 231 -18.68 3.92 17.54
CA GLN A 231 -19.62 5.00 17.28
C GLN A 231 -19.77 5.91 18.50
N LYS A 232 -19.87 5.34 19.71
CA LYS A 232 -19.89 6.11 20.96
C LYS A 232 -18.62 6.94 21.15
N ALA A 233 -17.44 6.32 20.96
CA ALA A 233 -16.16 7.00 21.08
C ALA A 233 -15.99 8.14 20.06
N CYS A 234 -16.48 7.97 18.83
CA CYS A 234 -16.46 9.00 17.80
C CYS A 234 -17.54 10.09 18.01
N GLY A 235 -18.53 9.86 18.87
CA GLY A 235 -19.69 10.74 19.09
C GLY A 235 -19.50 11.79 20.18
N ASP A 236 -18.31 11.92 20.78
CA ASP A 236 -18.01 12.98 21.74
C ASP A 236 -18.13 14.37 21.10
N ASP A 237 -19.08 15.18 21.58
CA ASP A 237 -19.45 16.45 20.97
C ASP A 237 -18.30 17.48 21.02
N ALA A 238 -17.51 17.50 22.11
CA ALA A 238 -16.38 18.41 22.24
C ALA A 238 -15.24 18.01 21.27
N MET A 239 -14.93 16.71 21.19
CA MET A 239 -13.95 16.19 20.26
C MET A 239 -14.36 16.46 18.81
N LEU A 240 -15.62 16.20 18.44
CA LEU A 240 -16.15 16.47 17.10
C LEU A 240 -16.03 17.93 16.73
N LYS A 241 -16.54 18.84 17.59
CA LYS A 241 -16.50 20.27 17.35
C LYS A 241 -15.06 20.78 17.21
N ASN A 242 -14.17 20.41 18.12
CA ASN A 242 -12.76 20.82 18.06
C ASN A 242 -12.05 20.28 16.81
N SER A 243 -12.33 19.05 16.41
CA SER A 243 -11.77 18.45 15.19
C SER A 243 -12.24 19.19 13.94
N LEU A 244 -13.53 19.47 13.82
CA LEU A 244 -14.09 20.17 12.66
C LEU A 244 -13.64 21.65 12.60
N VAL A 245 -13.48 22.34 13.74
CA VAL A 245 -12.86 23.67 13.81
C VAL A 245 -11.43 23.62 13.26
N GLU A 246 -10.64 22.59 13.64
CA GLU A 246 -9.29 22.42 13.11
C GLU A 246 -9.29 22.11 11.60
N VAL A 247 -10.24 21.29 11.10
CA VAL A 247 -10.42 21.06 9.67
C VAL A 247 -10.66 22.37 8.93
N VAL A 248 -11.64 23.15 9.36
CA VAL A 248 -11.99 24.45 8.74
C VAL A 248 -10.78 25.40 8.77
N LYS A 249 -10.09 25.52 9.91
CA LYS A 249 -8.89 26.37 10.05
C LYS A 249 -7.77 25.98 9.08
N ARG A 250 -7.59 24.69 8.81
CA ARG A 250 -6.50 24.18 7.95
C ARG A 250 -6.91 24.00 6.50
N SER A 251 -8.16 24.27 6.14
CA SER A 251 -8.71 24.02 4.81
C SER A 251 -8.53 25.18 3.83
N SER A 252 -7.70 26.18 4.14
CA SER A 252 -7.46 27.30 3.21
C SER A 252 -7.03 26.79 1.83
N GLY A 253 -7.70 27.27 0.78
CA GLY A 253 -7.45 26.87 -0.60
C GLY A 253 -8.00 25.48 -0.99
N ARG A 254 -8.57 24.69 -0.07
CA ARG A 254 -9.17 23.37 -0.36
C ARG A 254 -10.60 23.49 -0.82
N ARG A 255 -10.98 22.73 -1.85
CA ARG A 255 -12.30 22.84 -2.52
C ARG A 255 -13.22 21.66 -2.30
N ALA A 256 -12.66 20.44 -2.22
CA ALA A 256 -13.43 19.19 -2.16
C ALA A 256 -12.98 18.31 -1.00
N TRP A 257 -13.79 18.22 0.05
CA TRP A 257 -13.43 17.54 1.29
C TRP A 257 -14.21 16.27 1.51
N ILE A 258 -13.56 15.28 2.11
CA ILE A 258 -14.25 14.10 2.66
C ILE A 258 -13.95 13.99 4.15
N VAL A 259 -14.98 13.81 4.95
CA VAL A 259 -14.87 13.46 6.37
C VAL A 259 -15.33 12.02 6.54
N PHE A 260 -14.46 11.16 7.01
CA PHE A 260 -14.78 9.79 7.38
C PHE A 260 -15.00 9.68 8.88
N ILE A 261 -16.18 9.19 9.28
CA ILE A 261 -16.55 9.00 10.69
C ILE A 261 -17.28 7.67 10.88
N ALA A 262 -17.33 7.15 12.11
CA ALA A 262 -18.10 5.96 12.45
C ALA A 262 -19.52 6.35 12.93
N GLY A 263 -20.54 5.76 12.32
CA GLY A 263 -21.94 5.91 12.71
C GLY A 263 -22.69 7.00 11.93
N ILE A 264 -23.95 6.67 11.58
CA ILE A 264 -24.84 7.56 10.81
C ILE A 264 -25.20 8.80 11.62
N GLU A 265 -25.48 8.63 12.92
CA GLU A 265 -25.81 9.74 13.81
C GLU A 265 -24.67 10.76 13.90
N ASN A 266 -23.43 10.26 14.08
CA ASN A 266 -22.24 11.11 14.11
C ASN A 266 -21.98 11.80 12.76
N CYS A 267 -22.30 11.12 11.66
CA CYS A 267 -22.26 11.70 10.32
C CYS A 267 -23.19 12.93 10.22
N ASN A 268 -24.43 12.82 10.72
CA ASN A 268 -25.39 13.92 10.73
C ASN A 268 -24.97 15.07 11.65
N LYS A 269 -24.43 14.76 12.84
CA LYS A 269 -23.84 15.77 13.76
C LYS A 269 -22.69 16.53 13.09
N CYS A 270 -21.79 15.84 12.38
CA CYS A 270 -20.70 16.48 11.63
C CYS A 270 -21.23 17.43 10.55
N VAL A 271 -22.27 17.02 9.81
CA VAL A 271 -22.90 17.87 8.78
C VAL A 271 -23.49 19.14 9.41
N GLN A 272 -24.21 19.00 10.51
CA GLN A 272 -24.78 20.15 11.23
C GLN A 272 -23.68 21.12 11.67
N LEU A 273 -22.65 20.65 12.37
CA LEU A 273 -21.52 21.46 12.85
C LEU A 273 -20.78 22.17 11.70
N LEU A 274 -20.56 21.48 10.57
CA LEU A 274 -19.90 22.07 9.41
C LEU A 274 -20.76 23.17 8.77
N ARG A 275 -22.09 23.00 8.71
CA ARG A 275 -23.03 24.02 8.22
C ARG A 275 -23.08 25.24 9.13
N GLU A 276 -23.04 25.05 10.45
CA GLU A 276 -22.89 26.14 11.43
C GLU A 276 -21.58 26.93 11.22
N MET A 277 -20.54 26.28 10.71
CA MET A 277 -19.27 26.91 10.32
C MET A 277 -19.27 27.42 8.86
N SER A 278 -20.42 27.56 8.23
CA SER A 278 -20.60 28.04 6.85
C SER A 278 -19.94 27.16 5.77
N VAL A 279 -19.82 25.85 6.04
CA VAL A 279 -19.34 24.88 5.06
C VAL A 279 -20.53 24.14 4.44
N SER A 280 -20.63 24.15 3.09
CA SER A 280 -21.62 23.35 2.37
C SER A 280 -21.30 21.87 2.54
N ALA A 281 -21.98 21.18 3.48
CA ALA A 281 -21.72 19.80 3.86
C ALA A 281 -22.98 18.93 3.75
N TYR A 282 -22.80 17.67 3.29
CA TYR A 282 -23.88 16.68 3.17
C TYR A 282 -23.43 15.29 3.59
N ALA A 283 -24.34 14.52 4.19
CA ALA A 283 -24.09 13.14 4.58
C ALA A 283 -24.33 12.18 3.41
N VAL A 284 -23.42 11.19 3.28
CA VAL A 284 -23.55 10.03 2.39
C VAL A 284 -23.42 8.76 3.23
N ASN A 285 -24.54 8.05 3.40
CA ASN A 285 -24.62 6.85 4.22
C ASN A 285 -25.81 5.96 3.81
N SER A 286 -25.95 4.81 4.45
CA SER A 286 -26.98 3.81 4.11
C SER A 286 -28.40 4.18 4.54
N SER A 287 -28.63 5.28 5.24
CA SER A 287 -30.00 5.77 5.55
C SER A 287 -30.66 6.48 4.37
N PHE A 288 -29.89 6.84 3.36
CA PHE A 288 -30.39 7.45 2.13
C PHE A 288 -30.45 6.41 1.01
N SER A 289 -31.37 6.61 0.08
CA SER A 289 -31.46 5.79 -1.13
C SER A 289 -30.19 5.91 -1.99
N ALA A 290 -30.00 4.97 -2.90
CA ALA A 290 -28.88 5.02 -3.86
C ALA A 290 -28.94 6.27 -4.75
N GLU A 291 -30.16 6.70 -5.15
CA GLU A 291 -30.40 7.88 -5.97
C GLU A 291 -30.08 9.18 -5.23
N GLU A 292 -30.51 9.31 -3.97
CA GLU A 292 -30.19 10.47 -3.13
C GLU A 292 -28.68 10.60 -2.90
N ASN A 293 -27.99 9.49 -2.60
CA ASN A 293 -26.54 9.48 -2.46
C ASN A 293 -25.85 9.84 -3.78
N ALA A 294 -26.30 9.31 -4.92
CA ALA A 294 -25.77 9.63 -6.26
C ALA A 294 -25.94 11.12 -6.60
N THR A 295 -27.10 11.72 -6.28
CA THR A 295 -27.35 13.16 -6.48
C THR A 295 -26.38 14.02 -5.68
N LYS A 296 -26.14 13.70 -4.40
CA LYS A 296 -25.17 14.41 -3.54
C LYS A 296 -23.75 14.28 -4.06
N ILE A 297 -23.36 13.09 -4.51
CA ILE A 297 -22.04 12.82 -5.09
C ILE A 297 -21.86 13.62 -6.38
N GLU A 298 -22.89 13.72 -7.22
CA GLU A 298 -22.82 14.49 -8.46
C GLU A 298 -22.71 16.00 -8.19
N ALA A 299 -23.48 16.53 -7.25
CA ALA A 299 -23.37 17.92 -6.80
C ALA A 299 -21.98 18.24 -6.22
N PHE A 300 -21.40 17.28 -5.47
CA PHE A 300 -20.01 17.38 -4.98
C PHE A 300 -18.99 17.38 -6.12
N ARG A 301 -19.19 16.53 -7.14
CA ARG A 301 -18.34 16.49 -8.34
C ARG A 301 -18.38 17.79 -9.12
N LYS A 302 -19.52 18.46 -9.17
CA LYS A 302 -19.68 19.78 -9.80
C LYS A 302 -19.15 20.94 -8.95
N GLY A 303 -18.77 20.69 -7.69
CA GLY A 303 -18.29 21.72 -6.76
C GLY A 303 -19.40 22.53 -6.08
N GLU A 304 -20.67 22.14 -6.22
CA GLU A 304 -21.84 22.75 -5.56
C GLU A 304 -21.82 22.42 -4.04
N ILE A 305 -21.31 21.25 -3.69
CA ILE A 305 -21.07 20.78 -2.32
C ILE A 305 -19.56 20.78 -2.05
N ARG A 306 -19.14 21.40 -0.94
CA ARG A 306 -17.73 21.47 -0.56
C ARG A 306 -17.26 20.24 0.24
N CYS A 307 -18.14 19.64 1.04
CA CYS A 307 -17.79 18.57 1.95
C CYS A 307 -18.81 17.42 1.92
N LEU A 308 -18.35 16.21 1.72
CA LEU A 308 -19.11 15.00 1.98
C LEU A 308 -18.67 14.37 3.30
N VAL A 309 -19.61 14.05 4.17
CA VAL A 309 -19.38 13.32 5.41
C VAL A 309 -19.89 11.89 5.22
N SER A 310 -19.04 10.89 5.45
CA SER A 310 -19.38 9.50 5.16
C SER A 310 -19.18 8.58 6.36
N ALA A 311 -20.20 7.76 6.59
CA ALA A 311 -20.12 6.56 7.40
C ALA A 311 -20.11 5.35 6.45
N ASP A 312 -18.90 4.86 6.09
CA ASP A 312 -18.60 3.65 5.30
C ASP A 312 -18.88 3.67 3.78
N GLN A 313 -19.70 4.56 3.25
CA GLN A 313 -20.15 4.51 1.85
C GLN A 313 -19.10 4.97 0.81
N LEU A 314 -18.27 5.96 1.14
CA LEU A 314 -17.32 6.56 0.19
C LEU A 314 -15.97 5.81 0.09
N THR A 315 -15.84 4.66 0.74
CA THR A 315 -14.60 3.87 0.74
C THR A 315 -14.44 3.00 -0.50
N THR A 316 -15.55 2.63 -1.17
CA THR A 316 -15.55 1.80 -2.40
C THR A 316 -16.46 2.42 -3.46
N GLY A 317 -16.13 2.24 -4.75
CA GLY A 317 -16.97 2.69 -5.88
C GLY A 317 -17.06 4.21 -6.09
N PHE A 318 -16.54 5.05 -5.18
CA PHE A 318 -16.59 6.50 -5.27
C PHE A 318 -15.45 7.04 -6.15
N ASP A 319 -15.78 7.80 -7.20
CA ASP A 319 -14.81 8.38 -8.14
C ASP A 319 -15.00 9.89 -8.29
N VAL A 320 -14.28 10.66 -7.47
CA VAL A 320 -14.17 12.12 -7.55
C VAL A 320 -12.71 12.52 -7.39
N PRO A 321 -11.99 12.79 -8.51
CA PRO A 321 -10.56 13.11 -8.49
C PRO A 321 -10.22 14.41 -7.76
N GLN A 322 -11.16 15.37 -7.71
CA GLN A 322 -10.96 16.70 -7.12
C GLN A 322 -10.77 16.70 -5.61
N VAL A 323 -10.98 15.58 -4.90
CA VAL A 323 -10.81 15.49 -3.44
C VAL A 323 -9.41 15.92 -3.04
N ASP A 324 -9.30 17.04 -2.35
CA ASP A 324 -8.06 17.70 -1.94
C ASP A 324 -7.90 17.83 -0.42
N LEU A 325 -8.91 17.41 0.37
CA LEU A 325 -8.82 17.28 1.82
C LEU A 325 -9.57 16.03 2.31
N ILE A 326 -8.93 15.27 3.19
CA ILE A 326 -9.52 14.12 3.88
C ILE A 326 -9.34 14.30 5.39
N ALA A 327 -10.45 14.31 6.13
CA ALA A 327 -10.45 14.28 7.59
C ALA A 327 -10.87 12.89 8.07
N MET A 328 -9.96 12.19 8.77
CA MET A 328 -10.21 10.86 9.32
C MET A 328 -10.59 10.97 10.79
N LEU A 329 -11.90 10.93 11.08
CA LEU A 329 -12.46 10.80 12.43
C LEU A 329 -12.89 9.36 12.74
N ARG A 330 -12.62 8.44 11.82
CA ARG A 330 -12.89 7.01 11.95
C ARG A 330 -11.62 6.23 12.28
N PRO A 331 -11.43 5.80 13.53
CA PRO A 331 -10.39 4.85 13.87
C PRO A 331 -10.61 3.49 13.19
N THR A 332 -9.53 2.88 12.73
CA THR A 332 -9.54 1.51 12.20
C THR A 332 -8.23 0.78 12.51
N LYS A 333 -8.32 -0.53 12.63
CA LYS A 333 -7.17 -1.45 12.64
C LYS A 333 -6.98 -2.10 11.27
N SER A 334 -7.89 -1.84 10.33
CA SER A 334 -7.84 -2.38 8.97
C SER A 334 -6.92 -1.54 8.08
N PRO A 335 -5.75 -2.07 7.67
CA PRO A 335 -4.90 -1.39 6.70
C PRO A 335 -5.62 -1.17 5.35
N GLY A 336 -6.50 -2.12 4.95
CA GLY A 336 -7.29 -2.01 3.73
C GLY A 336 -8.24 -0.81 3.75
N LEU A 337 -9.02 -0.64 4.82
CA LEU A 337 -9.93 0.50 4.97
C LEU A 337 -9.15 1.82 5.02
N TYR A 338 -8.02 1.85 5.74
CA TYR A 338 -7.14 3.01 5.82
C TYR A 338 -6.61 3.44 4.43
N VAL A 339 -6.08 2.49 3.66
CA VAL A 339 -5.59 2.74 2.29
C VAL A 339 -6.74 3.20 1.37
N GLN A 340 -7.92 2.64 1.51
CA GLN A 340 -9.09 3.06 0.73
C GLN A 340 -9.53 4.47 1.06
N MET A 341 -9.56 4.87 2.34
CA MET A 341 -9.91 6.24 2.75
C MET A 341 -8.93 7.27 2.17
N ILE A 342 -7.63 7.10 2.37
CA ILE A 342 -6.62 8.04 1.84
C ILE A 342 -6.56 7.96 0.31
N GLY A 343 -6.78 6.79 -0.25
CA GLY A 343 -6.79 6.55 -1.70
C GLY A 343 -7.78 7.41 -2.48
N ARG A 344 -8.81 7.96 -1.82
CA ARG A 344 -9.72 8.92 -2.45
C ARG A 344 -9.02 10.23 -2.81
N GLY A 345 -7.99 10.60 -2.05
CA GLY A 345 -7.18 11.80 -2.29
C GLY A 345 -6.00 11.61 -3.24
N LEU A 346 -5.66 10.37 -3.62
CA LEU A 346 -4.50 10.11 -4.49
C LEU A 346 -4.73 10.41 -5.97
N ARG A 347 -5.97 10.60 -6.39
CA ARG A 347 -6.26 10.86 -7.81
C ARG A 347 -5.82 12.26 -8.20
N PRO A 348 -5.06 12.42 -9.31
CA PRO A 348 -4.74 13.73 -9.85
C PRO A 348 -5.99 14.38 -10.47
N ALA A 349 -6.09 15.69 -10.34
CA ALA A 349 -7.11 16.50 -10.99
C ALA A 349 -6.55 17.88 -11.35
N GLU A 350 -7.14 18.54 -12.30
CA GLU A 350 -6.77 19.89 -12.70
C GLU A 350 -6.93 20.87 -11.52
N GLY A 351 -5.92 21.69 -11.29
CA GLY A 351 -5.89 22.66 -10.17
C GLY A 351 -5.71 22.03 -8.78
N LYS A 352 -5.40 20.73 -8.68
CA LYS A 352 -5.10 20.04 -7.45
C LYS A 352 -3.60 19.78 -7.33
N ASN A 353 -2.94 20.44 -6.35
CA ASN A 353 -1.50 20.26 -6.11
C ASN A 353 -1.21 19.04 -5.24
N ASP A 354 -2.03 18.79 -4.20
CA ASP A 354 -1.90 17.67 -3.27
C ASP A 354 -3.26 17.37 -2.61
N CYS A 355 -3.28 16.37 -1.75
CA CYS A 355 -4.39 16.09 -0.83
C CYS A 355 -3.92 16.22 0.62
N LEU A 356 -4.53 17.13 1.37
CA LEU A 356 -4.30 17.27 2.80
C LEU A 356 -5.06 16.20 3.58
N VAL A 357 -4.36 15.41 4.39
CA VAL A 357 -4.95 14.42 5.29
C VAL A 357 -4.80 14.88 6.74
N LEU A 358 -5.92 15.02 7.43
CA LEU A 358 -6.00 15.34 8.85
C LEU A 358 -6.50 14.10 9.61
N ASP A 359 -5.62 13.49 10.39
CA ASP A 359 -5.90 12.21 11.06
C ASP A 359 -6.22 12.39 12.55
N PHE A 360 -7.48 12.61 12.87
CA PHE A 360 -8.00 12.69 14.24
C PHE A 360 -8.19 11.29 14.88
N ALA A 361 -8.03 10.25 14.08
CA ALA A 361 -8.19 8.85 14.50
C ALA A 361 -6.87 8.16 14.84
N ARG A 362 -5.72 8.84 14.66
CA ARG A 362 -4.36 8.28 14.81
C ARG A 362 -4.14 6.99 14.01
N ASN A 363 -4.78 6.88 12.84
CA ASN A 363 -4.61 5.74 11.95
C ASN A 363 -3.19 5.69 11.39
N ILE A 364 -2.62 6.85 11.02
CA ILE A 364 -1.25 6.97 10.50
C ILE A 364 -0.23 6.48 11.52
N GLU A 365 -0.38 6.89 12.79
CA GLU A 365 0.50 6.43 13.88
C GLU A 365 0.38 4.93 14.13
N ARG A 366 -0.79 4.36 13.85
CA ARG A 366 -1.09 2.93 14.08
C ARG A 366 -0.72 2.04 12.90
N LEU A 367 -0.93 2.50 11.69
CA LEU A 367 -0.85 1.70 10.47
C LEU A 367 0.33 2.10 9.55
N GLY A 368 0.99 3.24 9.79
CA GLY A 368 2.15 3.68 9.01
C GLY A 368 1.83 4.25 7.63
N PRO A 369 2.80 4.18 6.70
CA PRO A 369 2.68 4.77 5.40
C PRO A 369 1.67 4.03 4.51
N ILE A 370 1.01 4.78 3.61
CA ILE A 370 -0.05 4.25 2.74
C ILE A 370 0.46 3.23 1.72
N ASN A 371 1.69 3.39 1.25
CA ASN A 371 2.32 2.49 0.27
C ASN A 371 2.89 1.21 0.91
N ASN A 372 3.09 1.20 2.22
CA ASN A 372 3.55 0.05 2.98
C ASN A 372 2.94 0.03 4.40
N PRO A 373 1.61 -0.17 4.51
CA PRO A 373 0.96 -0.16 5.80
C PRO A 373 1.37 -1.38 6.63
N PHE A 374 1.47 -1.18 7.95
CA PHE A 374 1.84 -2.23 8.89
C PHE A 374 0.78 -3.33 8.98
N ILE A 375 1.16 -4.55 8.61
CA ILE A 375 0.31 -5.74 8.62
C ILE A 375 0.77 -6.66 9.76
N ARG A 376 -0.14 -7.02 10.67
CA ARG A 376 0.16 -8.00 11.71
C ARG A 376 0.16 -9.41 11.12
N ALA A 377 1.32 -10.06 11.10
CA ALA A 377 1.41 -11.46 10.71
C ALA A 377 0.73 -12.38 11.74
N ARG A 378 0.09 -13.46 11.25
CA ARG A 378 -0.65 -14.44 12.07
C ARG A 378 0.22 -15.18 13.10
N THR A 379 1.53 -15.21 12.92
CA THR A 379 2.51 -15.96 13.73
C THR A 379 3.00 -15.22 14.97
N GLU A 380 2.72 -13.94 15.13
CA GLU A 380 3.13 -13.18 16.32
C GLU A 380 2.12 -13.35 17.47
N LYS A 381 2.12 -14.52 18.09
CA LYS A 381 1.53 -14.69 19.42
C LYS A 381 2.35 -13.84 20.41
N LYS A 382 1.75 -12.77 20.92
CA LYS A 382 2.32 -11.86 21.93
C LYS A 382 3.55 -11.05 21.52
N ALA A 383 3.47 -10.26 20.45
CA ALA A 383 4.28 -9.06 20.38
C ALA A 383 3.68 -8.01 21.31
N SER A 384 4.50 -7.47 22.20
CA SER A 384 4.11 -6.44 23.16
C SER A 384 3.37 -5.28 22.47
N SER A 385 2.33 -4.75 23.12
CA SER A 385 1.41 -3.69 22.68
C SER A 385 2.04 -2.32 22.32
N LYS A 386 3.32 -2.25 21.97
CA LYS A 386 4.10 -1.02 21.77
C LYS A 386 4.81 -0.88 20.42
N GLN A 387 4.49 -1.69 19.41
CA GLN A 387 5.02 -1.46 18.06
C GLN A 387 4.15 -0.42 17.35
N GLN A 388 4.59 0.84 17.40
CA GLN A 388 4.06 1.94 16.61
C GLN A 388 4.83 2.02 15.29
N ALA A 389 4.13 2.39 14.23
CA ALA A 389 4.73 2.63 12.93
C ALA A 389 5.71 3.82 12.98
N PRO A 390 6.81 3.77 12.24
CA PRO A 390 7.93 4.72 12.35
C PRO A 390 7.69 6.14 11.72
N VAL A 391 6.76 7.04 12.21
CA VAL A 391 6.57 8.48 11.82
C VAL A 391 6.92 9.47 12.93
N ARG A 392 7.48 10.64 12.61
CA ARG A 392 7.58 11.78 13.51
C ARG A 392 6.91 13.02 12.94
N SER A 393 6.51 13.96 13.80
CA SER A 393 6.05 15.26 13.34
C SER A 393 7.23 16.21 13.21
N CYS A 394 7.25 17.01 12.15
CA CYS A 394 8.18 18.10 11.99
C CYS A 394 7.95 19.13 13.12
N PRO A 395 8.99 19.57 13.86
CA PRO A 395 8.82 20.55 14.93
C PRO A 395 8.35 21.92 14.43
N GLY A 396 8.63 22.28 13.17
CA GLY A 396 8.24 23.57 12.60
C GLY A 396 6.83 23.59 12.03
N CYS A 397 6.51 22.69 11.08
CA CYS A 397 5.22 22.70 10.39
C CYS A 397 4.25 21.60 10.84
N GLN A 398 4.65 20.71 11.76
CA GLN A 398 3.89 19.60 12.30
C GLN A 398 3.48 18.53 11.26
N ALA A 399 4.01 18.57 10.04
CA ALA A 399 3.80 17.52 9.05
C ALA A 399 4.36 16.19 9.57
N TYR A 400 3.64 15.10 9.33
CA TYR A 400 4.21 13.77 9.54
C TYR A 400 5.28 13.51 8.48
N ILE A 401 6.46 13.21 8.93
CA ILE A 401 7.65 13.03 8.09
C ILE A 401 8.34 11.72 8.45
N PRO A 402 9.17 11.20 7.53
CA PRO A 402 10.07 10.10 7.82
C PRO A 402 10.87 10.36 9.10
N VAL A 403 10.97 9.36 10.00
CA VAL A 403 11.89 9.42 11.14
C VAL A 403 13.30 9.77 10.68
N GLN A 404 13.67 9.27 9.52
CA GLN A 404 14.99 9.41 8.93
C GLN A 404 15.20 10.76 8.23
N ALA A 405 14.15 11.54 7.99
CA ALA A 405 14.28 12.83 7.32
C ALA A 405 15.13 13.79 8.14
N THR A 406 16.24 14.24 7.59
CA THR A 406 17.11 15.27 8.17
C THR A 406 16.67 16.67 7.80
N VAL A 407 15.81 16.79 6.79
CA VAL A 407 15.17 18.03 6.35
C VAL A 407 13.70 17.73 6.12
N CYS A 408 12.82 18.60 6.59
CA CYS A 408 11.39 18.47 6.35
C CYS A 408 11.08 18.72 4.88
N PRO A 409 10.45 17.78 4.15
CA PRO A 409 10.10 17.95 2.75
C PRO A 409 9.01 19.02 2.52
N HIS A 410 8.28 19.41 3.59
CA HIS A 410 7.20 20.40 3.50
C HIS A 410 7.64 21.83 3.77
N CYS A 411 8.51 22.05 4.78
CA CYS A 411 8.90 23.41 5.17
C CYS A 411 10.41 23.66 5.09
N GLY A 412 11.20 22.70 4.66
CA GLY A 412 12.66 22.84 4.52
C GLY A 412 13.44 22.89 5.84
N GLN A 413 12.77 22.79 7.00
CA GLN A 413 13.43 22.86 8.30
C GLN A 413 14.40 21.70 8.47
N LYS A 414 15.66 22.00 8.83
CA LYS A 414 16.63 21.00 9.30
C LYS A 414 16.15 20.41 10.63
N ILE A 415 16.21 19.09 10.74
CA ILE A 415 15.69 18.34 11.88
C ILE A 415 16.84 17.62 12.54
N GLU A 416 17.14 18.04 13.78
CA GLU A 416 18.15 17.37 14.59
C GLU A 416 17.68 15.96 14.98
N ARG A 417 18.58 14.99 14.87
CA ARG A 417 18.32 13.61 15.26
C ARG A 417 18.39 13.48 16.78
N ASN A 418 17.24 13.28 17.41
CA ASN A 418 17.19 12.92 18.83
C ASN A 418 17.00 11.39 18.90
N LEU A 419 18.06 10.64 19.17
CA LEU A 419 18.12 9.18 19.12
C LEU A 419 17.03 8.47 19.96
N GLU A 420 16.57 9.08 21.04
CA GLU A 420 15.52 8.47 21.89
C GLU A 420 14.11 8.58 21.31
N LEU A 421 13.83 9.57 20.47
CA LEU A 421 12.54 9.75 19.78
C LEU A 421 12.43 8.92 18.49
N GLU A 422 13.56 8.55 17.89
CA GLU A 422 13.62 7.78 16.64
C GLU A 422 13.02 6.38 16.74
N LEU A 423 12.91 5.83 17.94
CA LEU A 423 12.33 4.49 18.16
C LEU A 423 10.80 4.43 18.14
N LYS A 424 10.11 5.58 18.05
CA LYS A 424 8.64 5.66 18.22
C LYS A 424 7.86 6.19 17.01
N ALA A 425 8.50 6.55 15.94
CA ALA A 425 7.84 7.30 14.89
C ALA A 425 8.14 6.76 13.45
N GLY A 426 7.34 6.92 12.41
CA GLY A 426 7.45 6.37 11.05
C GLY A 426 6.86 7.20 9.92
N VAL A 427 6.92 6.77 8.70
CA VAL A 427 6.77 7.53 7.46
C VAL A 427 5.42 7.30 6.79
N LEU A 428 4.89 8.31 6.10
CA LEU A 428 3.72 8.17 5.24
C LEU A 428 4.04 7.46 3.93
N ILE A 429 5.28 7.59 3.47
CA ILE A 429 5.84 6.89 2.31
C ILE A 429 7.17 6.31 2.76
N GLU A 430 7.26 4.99 2.88
CA GLU A 430 8.52 4.30 3.07
C GLU A 430 9.26 4.33 1.73
N ARG A 431 10.51 4.80 1.72
CA ARG A 431 11.37 4.64 0.54
C ARG A 431 11.57 3.15 0.34
N THR A 432 10.86 2.60 -0.62
CA THR A 432 11.19 1.29 -1.15
C THR A 432 12.44 1.49 -2.01
N PHE A 433 13.57 0.95 -1.56
CA PHE A 433 14.66 0.70 -2.47
C PHE A 433 14.05 -0.16 -3.58
N GLY A 434 14.08 0.26 -4.83
CA GLY A 434 13.52 -0.48 -5.99
C GLY A 434 14.17 -1.85 -6.22
N HIS A 435 14.72 -2.43 -5.18
CA HIS A 435 15.48 -3.65 -5.11
C HIS A 435 14.70 -4.71 -4.34
N GLN A 436 14.30 -5.78 -5.03
CA GLN A 436 13.75 -6.96 -4.38
C GLN A 436 14.90 -7.86 -3.91
N PRO A 437 14.91 -8.29 -2.64
CA PRO A 437 15.98 -9.17 -2.17
C PRO A 437 15.95 -10.49 -2.92
N LYS A 438 17.13 -10.98 -3.31
CA LYS A 438 17.30 -12.31 -3.90
C LYS A 438 16.81 -13.40 -2.93
N PRO A 439 16.38 -14.59 -3.42
CA PRO A 439 15.93 -15.67 -2.54
C PRO A 439 16.88 -15.96 -1.38
N GLY A 440 16.36 -16.04 -0.16
CA GLY A 440 17.14 -16.28 1.07
C GLY A 440 17.80 -15.03 1.68
N ARG A 441 17.69 -13.86 1.06
CA ARG A 441 18.23 -12.59 1.55
C ARG A 441 17.14 -11.69 2.14
N LYS A 442 17.56 -10.71 2.93
CA LYS A 442 16.68 -9.69 3.52
C LYS A 442 17.24 -8.31 3.30
N ILE A 443 16.36 -7.31 3.25
CA ILE A 443 16.75 -5.91 3.22
C ILE A 443 16.65 -5.36 4.65
N ALA A 444 17.66 -4.58 5.01
CA ALA A 444 17.73 -3.83 6.25
C ALA A 444 17.82 -2.33 5.93
N THR A 445 17.00 -1.51 6.57
CA THR A 445 17.12 -0.05 6.50
C THR A 445 18.19 0.40 7.49
N VAL A 446 19.20 1.12 7.04
CA VAL A 446 20.30 1.62 7.90
C VAL A 446 19.86 2.89 8.61
N ILE A 447 20.01 2.90 9.95
CA ILE A 447 19.75 4.06 10.82
C ILE A 447 21.03 4.85 11.08
N SER A 448 22.10 4.12 11.45
CA SER A 448 23.42 4.70 11.69
C SER A 448 24.51 3.72 11.31
N VAL A 449 25.69 4.28 11.04
CA VAL A 449 26.91 3.52 10.80
C VAL A 449 27.97 4.04 11.75
N ASP A 450 28.56 3.13 12.50
CA ASP A 450 29.70 3.40 13.36
C ASP A 450 30.88 2.56 12.87
N TYR A 451 32.08 3.12 12.95
CA TYR A 451 33.30 2.44 12.51
C TYR A 451 34.21 2.19 13.71
N THR A 452 34.65 0.95 13.87
CA THR A 452 35.47 0.54 15.00
C THR A 452 36.56 -0.42 14.57
N GLU A 453 37.63 -0.51 15.35
CA GLU A 453 38.57 -1.62 15.26
C GLU A 453 37.99 -2.85 15.98
N TYR A 454 38.09 -4.00 15.33
CA TYR A 454 37.68 -5.26 15.92
C TYR A 454 38.88 -6.20 16.02
N LYS A 455 39.20 -6.63 17.24
CA LYS A 455 40.26 -7.62 17.50
C LYS A 455 39.61 -8.98 17.75
N SER A 456 39.95 -9.95 16.92
CA SER A 456 39.49 -11.34 17.08
C SER A 456 40.17 -12.02 18.27
N VAL A 457 39.59 -13.16 18.73
CA VAL A 457 40.21 -14.00 19.77
C VAL A 457 41.59 -14.50 19.37
N SER A 458 41.84 -14.67 18.08
CA SER A 458 43.15 -15.04 17.50
C SER A 458 44.12 -13.86 17.34
N GLY A 459 43.76 -12.66 17.78
CA GLY A 459 44.57 -11.46 17.73
C GLY A 459 44.52 -10.68 16.41
N ASN A 460 43.82 -11.15 15.40
CA ASN A 460 43.68 -10.43 14.13
C ASN A 460 42.85 -9.16 14.29
N VAL A 461 43.37 -8.07 13.77
CA VAL A 461 42.68 -6.76 13.77
C VAL A 461 41.99 -6.54 12.43
N SER A 462 40.72 -6.12 12.45
CA SER A 462 39.93 -5.81 11.27
C SER A 462 39.22 -4.47 11.45
N PHE A 463 39.05 -3.72 10.37
CA PHE A 463 38.13 -2.58 10.33
C PHE A 463 36.70 -3.13 10.34
N CYS A 464 35.85 -2.62 11.23
CA CYS A 464 34.51 -3.09 11.39
C CYS A 464 33.51 -1.93 11.21
N ALA A 465 32.70 -2.00 10.17
CA ALA A 465 31.53 -1.15 10.02
C ALA A 465 30.34 -1.80 10.75
N VAL A 466 29.77 -1.08 11.71
CA VAL A 466 28.67 -1.51 12.57
C VAL A 466 27.41 -0.75 12.15
N TYR A 467 26.55 -1.42 11.44
CA TYR A 467 25.29 -0.86 10.96
C TYR A 467 24.18 -1.12 11.97
N THR A 468 23.60 -0.04 12.51
CA THR A 468 22.36 -0.14 13.25
C THR A 468 21.21 -0.05 12.26
N CYS A 469 20.41 -1.11 12.16
CA CYS A 469 19.41 -1.29 11.11
C CYS A 469 18.03 -1.58 11.68
N ILE A 470 17.00 -1.40 10.84
CA ILE A 470 15.67 -1.97 11.03
C ILE A 470 15.45 -3.06 9.99
N VAL A 471 15.02 -4.23 10.47
CA VAL A 471 14.67 -5.40 9.65
C VAL A 471 13.31 -5.90 10.12
N GLY A 472 12.29 -5.80 9.27
CA GLY A 472 10.93 -6.20 9.63
C GLY A 472 10.42 -5.51 10.90
N GLY A 473 10.66 -4.19 11.04
CA GLY A 473 10.26 -3.39 12.19
C GLY A 473 11.07 -3.58 13.48
N LYS A 474 12.13 -4.40 13.47
CA LYS A 474 12.98 -4.64 14.64
C LYS A 474 14.38 -4.06 14.46
N LYS A 475 14.91 -3.42 15.53
CA LYS A 475 16.29 -2.96 15.56
C LYS A 475 17.24 -4.16 15.51
N ARG A 476 18.21 -4.13 14.61
CA ARG A 476 19.23 -5.15 14.45
C ARG A 476 20.58 -4.50 14.21
N THR A 477 21.62 -5.06 14.78
CA THR A 477 23.00 -4.67 14.49
C THR A 477 23.59 -5.65 13.50
N ILE A 478 24.02 -5.15 12.35
CA ILE A 478 24.69 -5.92 11.29
C ILE A 478 26.13 -5.41 11.22
N LYS A 479 27.11 -6.31 11.15
CA LYS A 479 28.53 -5.96 11.12
C LYS A 479 29.17 -6.43 9.83
N LYS A 480 29.99 -5.58 9.23
CA LYS A 480 30.86 -5.93 8.08
C LYS A 480 32.30 -5.69 8.48
N TRP A 481 33.09 -6.76 8.40
CA TRP A 481 34.51 -6.71 8.71
C TRP A 481 35.31 -6.57 7.43
N LEU A 482 36.28 -5.68 7.41
CA LEU A 482 37.19 -5.43 6.30
C LEU A 482 38.64 -5.69 6.76
N ALA A 483 39.30 -6.69 6.16
CA ALA A 483 40.58 -7.21 6.62
C ALA A 483 41.74 -6.52 5.92
N PHE A 484 41.98 -5.22 6.19
CA PHE A 484 43.09 -4.46 5.56
C PHE A 484 44.50 -4.87 6.03
N ASN A 485 44.64 -5.50 7.20
CA ASN A 485 45.94 -5.94 7.72
C ASN A 485 46.42 -7.28 7.14
N GLN A 486 45.80 -7.76 6.05
CA GLN A 486 46.21 -8.98 5.36
C GLN A 486 47.07 -8.67 4.14
N LYS A 487 47.73 -9.71 3.59
CA LYS A 487 48.50 -9.58 2.34
C LYS A 487 47.57 -9.12 1.20
N LYS A 488 48.02 -8.18 0.37
CA LYS A 488 47.23 -7.60 -0.75
C LYS A 488 46.68 -8.63 -1.73
N THR A 489 47.28 -9.79 -1.80
CA THR A 489 46.87 -10.93 -2.64
C THR A 489 45.89 -11.87 -1.95
N SER A 490 45.58 -11.66 -0.67
CA SER A 490 44.63 -12.50 0.06
C SER A 490 43.19 -12.18 -0.34
N ILE A 491 42.33 -13.20 -0.32
CA ILE A 491 40.90 -13.05 -0.61
C ILE A 491 40.27 -12.01 0.34
N GLY A 492 40.61 -12.04 1.63
CA GLY A 492 40.10 -11.11 2.62
C GLY A 492 40.45 -9.65 2.35
N TYR A 493 41.69 -9.35 1.89
CA TYR A 493 42.07 -7.99 1.49
C TYR A 493 41.36 -7.56 0.20
N LEU A 494 41.26 -8.46 -0.79
CA LEU A 494 40.58 -8.15 -2.06
C LEU A 494 39.07 -7.84 -1.85
N GLU A 495 38.42 -8.57 -0.98
CA GLU A 495 37.03 -8.28 -0.59
C GLU A 495 36.90 -6.95 0.17
N ALA A 496 37.83 -6.69 1.11
CA ALA A 496 37.88 -5.42 1.82
C ALA A 496 38.08 -4.24 0.87
N ALA A 497 38.99 -4.39 -0.09
CA ALA A 497 39.31 -3.40 -1.12
C ALA A 497 38.11 -3.13 -2.03
N LYS A 498 37.38 -4.17 -2.44
CA LYS A 498 36.16 -4.05 -3.23
C LYS A 498 35.07 -3.29 -2.44
N THR A 499 34.79 -3.71 -1.21
CA THR A 499 33.78 -3.10 -0.35
C THR A 499 34.14 -1.64 -0.03
N TRP A 500 35.43 -1.33 0.21
CA TRP A 500 35.84 0.06 0.44
C TRP A 500 35.58 0.94 -0.77
N LYS A 501 35.88 0.50 -1.98
CA LYS A 501 35.63 1.25 -3.23
C LYS A 501 34.12 1.48 -3.45
N GLU A 502 33.30 0.52 -3.13
CA GLU A 502 31.84 0.61 -3.22
C GLU A 502 31.27 1.65 -2.24
N LEU A 503 31.79 1.69 -1.03
CA LEU A 503 31.38 2.63 0.01
C LEU A 503 32.02 4.00 -0.13
N SER A 504 33.16 4.15 -0.82
CA SER A 504 33.92 5.41 -0.87
C SER A 504 33.23 6.48 -1.74
N CYS A 505 33.22 7.72 -1.26
CA CYS A 505 32.91 8.90 -2.07
C CYS A 505 33.94 9.15 -3.18
N TYR A 506 35.12 8.54 -3.08
CA TYR A 506 36.25 8.73 -3.97
C TYR A 506 36.78 7.37 -4.45
N PRO A 507 36.07 6.64 -5.31
CA PRO A 507 36.42 5.26 -5.71
C PRO A 507 37.72 5.19 -6.51
N TYR A 508 38.24 6.30 -7.03
CA TYR A 508 39.51 6.44 -7.70
C TYR A 508 40.71 6.58 -6.77
N LYS A 509 40.50 6.89 -5.47
CA LYS A 509 41.60 6.92 -4.49
C LYS A 509 42.09 5.54 -4.15
N LEU A 510 43.36 5.46 -3.73
CA LEU A 510 43.96 4.21 -3.26
C LEU A 510 43.18 3.65 -2.06
N VAL A 511 42.98 2.35 -2.06
CA VAL A 511 42.40 1.62 -0.94
C VAL A 511 43.32 1.64 0.26
N PRO A 512 42.83 1.75 1.52
CA PRO A 512 43.64 1.68 2.71
C PRO A 512 44.49 0.42 2.77
N LEU A 513 45.72 0.56 3.22
CA LEU A 513 46.68 -0.53 3.37
C LEU A 513 46.71 -1.17 4.76
N SER A 514 46.07 -0.47 5.73
CA SER A 514 45.98 -0.92 7.11
C SER A 514 44.61 -0.53 7.72
N VAL A 515 44.28 -1.16 8.84
CA VAL A 515 43.08 -0.82 9.61
C VAL A 515 43.17 0.59 10.18
N GLU A 516 44.36 1.00 10.62
CA GLU A 516 44.62 2.34 11.14
C GLU A 516 44.38 3.43 10.08
N GLU A 517 44.90 3.23 8.85
CA GLU A 517 44.62 4.13 7.72
C GLU A 517 43.11 4.17 7.39
N ALA A 518 42.44 3.03 7.42
CA ALA A 518 40.99 2.97 7.18
C ALA A 518 40.20 3.76 8.23
N MET A 519 40.59 3.66 9.50
CA MET A 519 39.97 4.41 10.59
C MET A 519 40.15 5.93 10.44
N GLN A 520 41.30 6.39 9.97
CA GLN A 520 41.55 7.81 9.70
C GLN A 520 40.77 8.35 8.51
N ARG A 521 40.33 7.49 7.61
CA ARG A 521 39.68 7.82 6.34
C ARG A 521 38.17 7.51 6.33
N THR A 522 37.55 7.29 7.49
CA THR A 522 36.12 6.99 7.60
C THR A 522 35.21 8.08 7.04
N SER A 523 35.65 9.34 7.05
CA SER A 523 34.94 10.48 6.45
C SER A 523 34.80 10.39 4.92
N GLU A 524 35.59 9.54 4.27
CA GLU A 524 35.47 9.29 2.83
C GLU A 524 34.36 8.27 2.48
N LEU A 525 33.75 7.62 3.47
CA LEU A 525 32.76 6.59 3.23
C LEU A 525 31.35 7.17 3.15
N LYS A 526 30.59 6.67 2.16
CA LYS A 526 29.15 6.90 2.02
C LYS A 526 28.40 6.12 3.10
N ASN A 527 27.37 6.71 3.64
CA ASN A 527 26.44 6.01 4.51
C ASN A 527 25.35 5.37 3.63
N PRO A 528 25.30 4.03 3.49
CA PRO A 528 24.24 3.39 2.75
C PRO A 528 22.91 3.62 3.45
N LEU A 529 21.84 3.73 2.67
CA LEU A 529 20.48 3.85 3.19
C LEU A 529 19.86 2.50 3.53
N GLY A 530 20.38 1.44 2.92
CA GLY A 530 19.96 0.07 3.17
C GLY A 530 21.07 -0.94 2.92
N LEU A 531 20.85 -2.15 3.38
CA LEU A 531 21.72 -3.33 3.18
C LEU A 531 20.87 -4.50 2.72
N GLU A 532 21.32 -5.20 1.68
CA GLU A 532 20.86 -6.57 1.45
C GLU A 532 21.81 -7.54 2.19
N PHE A 533 21.25 -8.48 2.93
CA PHE A 533 22.05 -9.40 3.74
C PHE A 533 21.42 -10.78 3.85
N ILE A 534 22.27 -11.78 4.06
CA ILE A 534 21.86 -13.14 4.42
C ILE A 534 21.80 -13.20 5.95
N PRO A 535 20.63 -13.50 6.55
CA PRO A 535 20.53 -13.63 8.00
C PRO A 535 21.37 -14.81 8.51
N ARG A 536 22.01 -14.62 9.66
CA ARG A 536 22.69 -15.71 10.35
C ARG A 536 21.76 -16.91 10.53
N ASN A 537 22.25 -18.08 10.16
CA ASN A 537 21.52 -19.33 10.33
C ASN A 537 22.32 -20.26 11.22
N PHE A 538 21.85 -20.48 12.44
CA PHE A 538 22.51 -21.35 13.43
C PHE A 538 22.58 -22.82 12.98
N TYR A 539 21.65 -23.28 12.13
CA TYR A 539 21.63 -24.66 11.62
C TYR A 539 22.73 -24.93 10.57
N PHE A 540 23.25 -23.88 9.90
CA PHE A 540 24.34 -23.99 8.92
C PHE A 540 25.67 -23.40 9.40
N GLY A 541 25.79 -23.11 10.71
CA GLY A 541 27.05 -22.67 11.32
C GLY A 541 27.45 -21.20 11.11
N SER A 542 26.60 -20.39 10.46
CA SER A 542 26.84 -18.95 10.31
C SER A 542 26.63 -18.23 11.64
N LYS A 543 27.70 -17.66 12.20
CA LYS A 543 27.65 -16.87 13.46
C LYS A 543 27.19 -15.43 13.27
N PHE A 544 27.25 -14.89 12.04
CA PHE A 544 27.04 -13.48 11.74
C PHE A 544 26.13 -13.32 10.52
N ASP A 545 25.46 -12.17 10.43
CA ASP A 545 24.75 -11.74 9.24
C ASP A 545 25.78 -11.35 8.15
N GLU A 546 25.57 -11.79 6.91
CA GLU A 546 26.46 -11.51 5.79
C GLU A 546 25.88 -10.41 4.90
N VAL A 547 26.52 -9.23 4.87
CA VAL A 547 26.14 -8.13 3.97
C VAL A 547 26.56 -8.49 2.55
N THR A 548 25.59 -8.53 1.64
CA THR A 548 25.79 -8.91 0.24
C THR A 548 25.75 -7.72 -0.71
N GLU A 549 25.04 -6.64 -0.35
CA GLU A 549 24.90 -5.45 -1.19
C GLU A 549 24.62 -4.21 -0.32
N PHE A 550 25.10 -3.04 -0.77
CA PHE A 550 24.82 -1.74 -0.16
C PHE A 550 23.87 -0.94 -1.06
N LEU A 551 22.83 -0.38 -0.49
CA LEU A 551 21.80 0.35 -1.22
C LEU A 551 21.96 1.85 -0.98
N PHE A 552 22.16 2.62 -2.04
CA PHE A 552 22.32 4.07 -2.05
C PHE A 552 21.17 4.74 -2.81
N ASN A 553 21.04 6.07 -2.69
CA ASN A 553 20.12 6.84 -3.52
C ASN A 553 20.81 7.19 -4.85
N GLU A 554 20.20 6.85 -5.98
CA GLU A 554 20.77 7.10 -7.32
C GLU A 554 20.92 8.61 -7.64
N GLU A 555 20.20 9.50 -6.94
CA GLU A 555 20.21 10.95 -7.21
C GLU A 555 21.49 11.70 -6.77
N ASN A 556 22.35 11.10 -5.96
CA ASN A 556 23.57 11.77 -5.47
C ASN A 556 24.85 11.45 -6.27
N ASP A 557 24.83 10.53 -7.20
CA ASP A 557 26.02 10.19 -7.99
C ASP A 557 26.19 11.04 -9.27
N SER A 558 25.12 11.66 -9.79
CA SER A 558 25.18 12.49 -11.01
C SER A 558 25.65 13.94 -10.79
N ALA A 559 25.64 14.45 -9.55
CA ALA A 559 26.01 15.82 -9.24
C ALA A 559 27.52 16.01 -8.90
N ARG A 560 28.34 14.96 -8.93
CA ARG A 560 29.78 15.01 -8.58
C ARG A 560 30.72 14.50 -9.66
N SER A 561 30.21 14.28 -10.87
CA SER A 561 31.01 13.93 -12.08
C SER A 561 31.15 15.12 -13.03
N ALA A 562 30.96 16.37 -12.57
CA ALA A 562 31.29 17.58 -13.29
C ALA A 562 32.48 18.29 -12.64
#